data_c7f57bc49ad7dc70ab5b151fa0b9dd74
#
_entry.id   c7f57bc49ad7dc70ab5b151fa0b9dd74
#
_cell.length_a   1.000
_cell.length_b   1.000
_cell.length_c   1.000
_cell.angle_alpha   90.00
_cell.angle_beta   90.00
_cell.angle_gamma   90.00
#
_symmetry.space_group_name_H-M   'P 1'
#
loop_
_entity.id
_entity.type
_entity.pdbx_description
1 polymer ?
#
loop_
_entity_poly.entity_id
_entity_poly.type
_entity_poly.pdbx_seq_one_letter_code
_entity_poly.pdbx_strand_id
1 'polypeptide(L)'
;LELARAEAFAEGRAAGLAEAAASHAARETAALEATARELAASAAAARAAAERTDARLADAVLAAVAAQTAEHAARLLPVQARALLAELRANLGPEIALTVAAAPAVAERVASVLSEAARRSGVDLPNDVVADASLDARAVRVSWSSGEARLDLAAVADATARILAEAFGALTPTSAVQESA
;
A
#
# COMPACT_ATOMS: atom_id res chain seq x y z
N LEU A 1 -8.12 -58.21 68.23
CA LEU A 1 -9.13 -57.86 67.24
C LEU A 1 -9.30 -56.32 67.06
N GLU A 2 -9.26 -55.54 68.17
CA GLU A 2 -9.39 -54.07 68.10
C GLU A 2 -8.16 -53.38 67.50
N LEU A 3 -6.94 -53.83 67.80
CA LEU A 3 -5.70 -53.29 67.21
C LEU A 3 -5.68 -53.53 65.69
N ALA A 4 -6.00 -54.69 65.21
CA ALA A 4 -6.06 -54.98 63.79
C ALA A 4 -7.12 -54.17 63.05
N ARG A 5 -8.22 -53.83 63.70
CA ARG A 5 -9.23 -52.91 63.14
C ARG A 5 -8.75 -51.46 63.06
N ALA A 6 -8.04 -51.00 64.12
CA ALA A 6 -7.48 -49.67 64.14
C ALA A 6 -6.37 -49.51 63.07
N GLU A 7 -5.51 -50.49 62.86
CA GLU A 7 -4.50 -50.51 61.83
C GLU A 7 -5.09 -50.48 60.43
N ALA A 8 -6.07 -51.35 60.16
CA ALA A 8 -6.76 -51.39 58.87
C ALA A 8 -7.51 -50.08 58.58
N PHE A 9 -8.10 -49.45 59.57
CA PHE A 9 -8.75 -48.13 59.42
C PHE A 9 -7.72 -47.04 59.16
N ALA A 10 -6.57 -47.05 59.82
CA ALA A 10 -5.50 -46.07 59.59
C ALA A 10 -4.87 -46.21 58.20
N GLU A 11 -4.66 -47.45 57.75
CA GLU A 11 -4.16 -47.71 56.39
C GLU A 11 -5.19 -47.29 55.31
N GLY A 12 -6.46 -47.64 55.45
CA GLY A 12 -7.47 -47.24 54.53
C GLY A 12 -7.68 -45.74 54.45
N ARG A 13 -7.56 -45.04 55.61
CA ARG A 13 -7.60 -43.57 55.62
C ARG A 13 -6.36 -42.97 54.96
N ALA A 14 -5.16 -43.49 55.17
CA ALA A 14 -3.95 -43.01 54.52
C ALA A 14 -3.99 -43.22 53.00
N ALA A 15 -4.47 -44.39 52.56
CA ALA A 15 -4.64 -44.69 51.13
C ALA A 15 -5.65 -43.75 50.47
N GLY A 16 -6.81 -43.53 51.13
CA GLY A 16 -7.83 -42.61 50.60
C GLY A 16 -7.37 -41.15 50.48
N LEU A 17 -6.59 -40.69 51.49
CA LEU A 17 -5.98 -39.36 51.43
C LEU A 17 -4.94 -39.24 50.32
N ALA A 18 -4.13 -40.24 50.11
CA ALA A 18 -3.13 -40.26 49.04
C ALA A 18 -3.79 -40.28 47.66
N GLU A 19 -4.88 -41.06 47.48
CA GLU A 19 -5.64 -41.09 46.25
C GLU A 19 -6.34 -39.76 45.97
N ALA A 20 -6.92 -39.15 46.99
CA ALA A 20 -7.57 -37.84 46.88
C ALA A 20 -6.56 -36.74 46.50
N ALA A 21 -5.35 -36.76 47.12
CA ALA A 21 -4.26 -35.84 46.79
C ALA A 21 -3.77 -36.00 45.35
N ALA A 22 -3.57 -37.25 44.93
CA ALA A 22 -3.15 -37.56 43.55
C ALA A 22 -4.23 -37.12 42.52
N SER A 23 -5.50 -37.36 42.81
CA SER A 23 -6.61 -36.92 41.98
C SER A 23 -6.74 -35.39 41.91
N HIS A 24 -6.47 -34.69 43.01
CA HIS A 24 -6.47 -33.21 43.02
C HIS A 24 -5.31 -32.65 42.18
N ALA A 25 -4.10 -33.18 42.38
CA ALA A 25 -2.94 -32.77 41.61
C ALA A 25 -3.11 -33.01 40.08
N ALA A 26 -3.71 -34.14 39.71
CA ALA A 26 -4.00 -34.45 38.33
C ALA A 26 -5.02 -33.46 37.70
N ARG A 27 -6.07 -33.09 38.45
CA ARG A 27 -7.05 -32.08 37.97
C ARG A 27 -6.43 -30.70 37.88
N GLU A 28 -5.59 -30.31 38.80
CA GLU A 28 -4.88 -29.04 38.80
C GLU A 28 -3.94 -28.94 37.59
N THR A 29 -3.16 -29.98 37.33
CA THR A 29 -2.30 -30.06 36.16
C THR A 29 -3.12 -29.96 34.87
N ALA A 30 -4.21 -30.70 34.74
CA ALA A 30 -5.07 -30.65 33.55
C ALA A 30 -5.72 -29.25 33.37
N ALA A 31 -6.09 -28.59 34.43
CA ALA A 31 -6.63 -27.22 34.39
C ALA A 31 -5.57 -26.20 33.94
N LEU A 32 -4.34 -26.32 34.45
CA LEU A 32 -3.21 -25.49 34.02
C LEU A 32 -2.88 -25.69 32.54
N GLU A 33 -2.82 -26.94 32.09
CA GLU A 33 -2.58 -27.27 30.68
C GLU A 33 -3.69 -26.73 29.77
N ALA A 34 -4.95 -26.82 30.20
CA ALA A 34 -6.07 -26.25 29.44
C ALA A 34 -5.94 -24.73 29.34
N THR A 35 -5.66 -24.05 30.45
CA THR A 35 -5.45 -22.60 30.49
C THR A 35 -4.26 -22.18 29.63
N ALA A 36 -3.14 -22.91 29.67
CA ALA A 36 -1.99 -22.63 28.84
C ALA A 36 -2.31 -22.76 27.33
N ARG A 37 -3.09 -23.77 26.95
CA ARG A 37 -3.54 -23.94 25.57
C ARG A 37 -4.47 -22.81 25.11
N GLU A 38 -5.40 -22.38 25.96
CA GLU A 38 -6.29 -21.25 25.65
C GLU A 38 -5.52 -19.93 25.51
N LEU A 39 -4.54 -19.68 26.39
CA LEU A 39 -3.69 -18.51 26.29
C LEU A 39 -2.84 -18.53 25.01
N ALA A 40 -2.26 -19.65 24.64
CA ALA A 40 -1.51 -19.80 23.42
C ALA A 40 -2.38 -19.56 22.17
N ALA A 41 -3.60 -20.12 22.15
CA ALA A 41 -4.56 -19.89 21.06
C ALA A 41 -5.00 -18.43 20.96
N SER A 42 -5.28 -17.79 22.10
CA SER A 42 -5.64 -16.38 22.18
C SER A 42 -4.48 -15.47 21.69
N ALA A 43 -3.25 -15.76 22.09
CA ALA A 43 -2.08 -15.02 21.63
C ALA A 43 -1.85 -15.18 20.11
N ALA A 44 -2.03 -16.38 19.59
CA ALA A 44 -1.95 -16.62 18.15
C ALA A 44 -3.05 -15.87 17.36
N ALA A 45 -4.26 -15.88 17.86
CA ALA A 45 -5.38 -15.13 17.27
C ALA A 45 -5.15 -13.61 17.30
N ALA A 46 -4.59 -13.09 18.38
CA ALA A 46 -4.25 -11.67 18.51
C ALA A 46 -3.15 -11.26 17.53
N ARG A 47 -2.10 -12.08 17.36
CA ARG A 47 -1.05 -11.83 16.35
C ARG A 47 -1.61 -11.82 14.94
N ALA A 48 -2.40 -12.82 14.57
CA ALA A 48 -3.03 -12.87 13.26
C ALA A 48 -4.01 -11.71 13.00
N ALA A 49 -4.65 -11.17 14.03
CA ALA A 49 -5.47 -9.97 13.93
C ALA A 49 -4.63 -8.71 13.73
N ALA A 50 -3.51 -8.56 14.43
CA ALA A 50 -2.57 -7.46 14.26
C ALA A 50 -1.99 -7.45 12.84
N GLU A 51 -1.48 -8.58 12.35
CA GLU A 51 -0.93 -8.72 10.99
C GLU A 51 -1.95 -8.32 9.91
N ARG A 52 -3.22 -8.74 10.07
CA ARG A 52 -4.30 -8.34 9.15
C ARG A 52 -4.60 -6.84 9.19
N THR A 53 -4.49 -6.24 10.37
CA THR A 53 -4.71 -4.79 10.54
C THR A 53 -3.58 -4.00 9.90
N ASP A 54 -2.33 -4.43 10.11
CA ASP A 54 -1.15 -3.81 9.53
C ASP A 54 -1.18 -3.88 7.99
N ALA A 55 -1.52 -5.04 7.42
CA ALA A 55 -1.68 -5.21 5.99
C ALA A 55 -2.76 -4.26 5.41
N ARG A 56 -3.94 -4.18 6.06
CA ARG A 56 -5.00 -3.26 5.64
C ARG A 56 -4.61 -1.79 5.72
N LEU A 57 -3.85 -1.43 6.75
CA LEU A 57 -3.35 -0.08 6.91
C LEU A 57 -2.35 0.26 5.81
N ALA A 58 -1.42 -0.64 5.50
CA ALA A 58 -0.47 -0.48 4.41
C ALA A 58 -1.18 -0.29 3.06
N ASP A 59 -2.16 -1.14 2.75
CA ASP A 59 -2.97 -1.04 1.53
C ASP A 59 -3.73 0.30 1.45
N ALA A 60 -4.33 0.75 2.56
CA ALA A 60 -5.04 2.02 2.62
C ALA A 60 -4.11 3.22 2.41
N VAL A 61 -2.93 3.21 3.01
CA VAL A 61 -1.90 4.25 2.83
C VAL A 61 -1.42 4.28 1.39
N LEU A 62 -1.11 3.13 0.80
CA LEU A 62 -0.69 3.04 -0.61
C LEU A 62 -1.76 3.55 -1.56
N ALA A 63 -3.02 3.17 -1.35
CA ALA A 63 -4.15 3.65 -2.14
C ALA A 63 -4.32 5.18 -2.03
N ALA A 64 -4.20 5.73 -0.82
CA ALA A 64 -4.29 7.18 -0.59
C ALA A 64 -3.14 7.93 -1.28
N VAL A 65 -1.91 7.44 -1.19
CA VAL A 65 -0.74 8.02 -1.86
C VAL A 65 -0.90 7.94 -3.38
N ALA A 66 -1.34 6.80 -3.93
CA ALA A 66 -1.58 6.65 -5.35
C ALA A 66 -2.64 7.64 -5.86
N ALA A 67 -3.75 7.80 -5.13
CA ALA A 67 -4.80 8.76 -5.49
C ALA A 67 -4.29 10.21 -5.45
N GLN A 68 -3.54 10.60 -4.42
CA GLN A 68 -2.95 11.95 -4.33
C GLN A 68 -1.92 12.20 -5.42
N THR A 69 -1.08 11.22 -5.73
CA THR A 69 -0.08 11.35 -6.80
C THR A 69 -0.74 11.52 -8.16
N ALA A 70 -1.81 10.78 -8.44
CA ALA A 70 -2.59 10.92 -9.68
C ALA A 70 -3.23 12.31 -9.82
N GLU A 71 -3.83 12.82 -8.74
CA GLU A 71 -4.43 14.18 -8.73
C GLU A 71 -3.36 15.26 -8.91
N HIS A 72 -2.21 15.12 -8.25
CA HIS A 72 -1.09 16.04 -8.37
C HIS A 72 -0.52 16.06 -9.78
N ALA A 73 -0.36 14.89 -10.41
CA ALA A 73 0.06 14.77 -11.80
C ALA A 73 -0.89 15.49 -12.76
N ALA A 74 -2.20 15.32 -12.61
CA ALA A 74 -3.20 16.02 -13.41
C ALA A 74 -3.16 17.54 -13.24
N ARG A 75 -2.83 18.04 -12.05
CA ARG A 75 -2.66 19.48 -11.79
C ARG A 75 -1.37 20.04 -12.40
N LEU A 76 -0.30 19.26 -12.41
CA LEU A 76 1.01 19.67 -12.95
C LEU A 76 1.08 19.56 -14.48
N LEU A 77 0.23 18.74 -15.10
CA LEU A 77 0.27 18.46 -16.53
C LEU A 77 0.34 19.72 -17.40
N PRO A 78 -0.48 20.78 -17.21
CA PRO A 78 -0.43 21.96 -18.07
C PRO A 78 0.91 22.72 -17.97
N VAL A 79 1.52 22.74 -16.76
CA VAL A 79 2.80 23.39 -16.52
C VAL A 79 3.95 22.63 -17.20
N GLN A 80 3.92 21.31 -17.07
CA GLN A 80 4.91 20.43 -17.71
C GLN A 80 4.75 20.40 -19.23
N ALA A 81 3.52 20.41 -19.74
CA ALA A 81 3.26 20.53 -21.18
C ALA A 81 3.84 21.83 -21.75
N ARG A 82 3.71 22.94 -21.03
CA ARG A 82 4.34 24.22 -21.41
C ARG A 82 5.86 24.10 -21.48
N ALA A 83 6.48 23.47 -20.46
CA ALA A 83 7.93 23.30 -20.43
C ALA A 83 8.42 22.44 -21.61
N LEU A 84 7.75 21.33 -21.89
CA LEU A 84 8.02 20.47 -23.04
C LEU A 84 7.90 21.23 -24.36
N LEU A 85 6.83 22.00 -24.54
CA LEU A 85 6.64 22.81 -25.76
C LEU A 85 7.70 23.88 -25.95
N ALA A 86 8.12 24.55 -24.87
CA ALA A 86 9.20 25.53 -24.94
C ALA A 86 10.52 24.89 -25.37
N GLU A 87 10.82 23.70 -24.83
CA GLU A 87 12.02 22.93 -25.21
C GLU A 87 11.94 22.45 -26.66
N LEU A 88 10.80 21.89 -27.07
CA LEU A 88 10.59 21.47 -28.47
C LEU A 88 10.72 22.66 -29.44
N ARG A 89 10.14 23.81 -29.09
CA ARG A 89 10.24 25.03 -29.91
C ARG A 89 11.68 25.52 -30.04
N ALA A 90 12.46 25.47 -28.96
CA ALA A 90 13.87 25.84 -28.97
C ALA A 90 14.72 24.91 -29.85
N ASN A 91 14.39 23.61 -29.87
CA ASN A 91 15.14 22.61 -30.63
C ASN A 91 14.71 22.50 -32.09
N LEU A 92 13.42 22.64 -32.40
CA LEU A 92 12.85 22.45 -33.73
C LEU A 92 12.80 23.76 -34.54
N GLY A 93 12.85 24.90 -33.89
CA GLY A 93 12.69 26.21 -34.51
C GLY A 93 11.25 26.67 -34.66
N PRO A 94 11.04 27.97 -34.98
CA PRO A 94 9.70 28.58 -35.02
C PRO A 94 8.85 28.14 -36.25
N GLU A 95 9.49 27.68 -37.31
CA GLU A 95 8.81 27.34 -38.57
C GLU A 95 8.04 26.02 -38.54
N ILE A 96 8.32 25.15 -37.56
CA ILE A 96 7.68 23.84 -37.45
C ILE A 96 6.35 23.97 -36.72
N ALA A 97 5.26 23.61 -37.40
CA ALA A 97 3.94 23.56 -36.79
C ALA A 97 3.89 22.41 -35.75
N LEU A 98 3.51 22.77 -34.52
CA LEU A 98 3.29 21.83 -33.43
C LEU A 98 1.78 21.67 -33.19
N THR A 99 1.33 20.44 -33.08
CA THR A 99 -0.05 20.10 -32.68
C THR A 99 -0.02 19.46 -31.31
N VAL A 100 -0.84 19.97 -30.39
CA VAL A 100 -0.94 19.44 -29.02
C VAL A 100 -2.24 18.66 -28.86
N ALA A 101 -2.16 17.46 -28.35
CA ALA A 101 -3.35 16.65 -28.02
C ALA A 101 -3.35 16.30 -26.52
N ALA A 102 -4.54 16.38 -25.92
CA ALA A 102 -4.76 16.03 -24.51
C ALA A 102 -6.12 15.36 -24.32
N ALA A 103 -6.31 14.64 -23.22
CA ALA A 103 -7.60 14.07 -22.91
C ALA A 103 -8.67 15.16 -22.81
N PRO A 104 -9.93 14.90 -23.23
CA PRO A 104 -11.01 15.90 -23.23
C PRO A 104 -11.20 16.60 -21.87
N ALA A 105 -11.02 15.86 -20.78
CA ALA A 105 -11.19 16.38 -19.42
C ALA A 105 -10.16 17.47 -19.02
N VAL A 106 -9.01 17.54 -19.70
CA VAL A 106 -7.91 18.47 -19.38
C VAL A 106 -7.52 19.37 -20.54
N ALA A 107 -8.02 19.12 -21.75
CA ALA A 107 -7.63 19.84 -22.96
C ALA A 107 -7.84 21.36 -22.84
N GLU A 108 -8.98 21.80 -22.34
CA GLU A 108 -9.28 23.23 -22.12
C GLU A 108 -8.32 23.89 -21.12
N ARG A 109 -7.97 23.19 -20.05
CA ARG A 109 -7.01 23.68 -19.05
C ARG A 109 -5.60 23.79 -19.63
N VAL A 110 -5.17 22.80 -20.42
CA VAL A 110 -3.88 22.83 -21.13
C VAL A 110 -3.86 24.01 -22.10
N ALA A 111 -4.89 24.19 -22.93
CA ALA A 111 -5.01 25.31 -23.86
C ALA A 111 -4.95 26.68 -23.16
N SER A 112 -5.64 26.83 -22.06
CA SER A 112 -5.62 28.07 -21.26
C SER A 112 -4.23 28.42 -20.75
N VAL A 113 -3.50 27.44 -20.21
CA VAL A 113 -2.12 27.65 -19.69
C VAL A 113 -1.14 27.95 -20.83
N LEU A 114 -1.28 27.30 -21.97
CA LEU A 114 -0.44 27.58 -23.14
C LEU A 114 -0.69 28.97 -23.72
N SER A 115 -1.94 29.37 -23.87
CA SER A 115 -2.33 30.70 -24.33
C SER A 115 -1.80 31.81 -23.43
N GLU A 116 -1.90 31.61 -22.10
CA GLU A 116 -1.36 32.55 -21.14
C GLU A 116 0.17 32.61 -21.19
N ALA A 117 0.83 31.48 -21.37
CA ALA A 117 2.29 31.42 -21.50
C ALA A 117 2.76 32.13 -22.80
N ALA A 118 2.10 31.91 -23.92
CA ALA A 118 2.40 32.59 -25.18
C ALA A 118 2.29 34.12 -25.04
N ARG A 119 1.22 34.61 -24.40
CA ARG A 119 1.03 36.04 -24.14
C ARG A 119 2.14 36.65 -23.28
N ARG A 120 2.62 35.93 -22.26
CA ARG A 120 3.65 36.43 -21.35
C ARG A 120 5.07 36.37 -21.90
N SER A 121 5.38 35.35 -22.65
CA SER A 121 6.75 35.11 -23.14
C SER A 121 7.01 35.66 -24.53
N GLY A 122 5.97 36.02 -25.29
CA GLY A 122 6.07 36.39 -26.70
C GLY A 122 6.53 35.23 -27.61
N VAL A 123 6.57 34.01 -27.07
CA VAL A 123 6.90 32.80 -27.82
C VAL A 123 5.65 32.27 -28.47
N ASP A 124 5.73 31.98 -29.77
CA ASP A 124 4.64 31.36 -30.51
C ASP A 124 4.45 29.91 -30.06
N LEU A 125 3.52 29.67 -29.15
CA LEU A 125 3.10 28.36 -28.69
C LEU A 125 1.75 28.02 -29.31
N PRO A 126 1.48 26.74 -29.64
CA PRO A 126 0.19 26.33 -30.17
C PRO A 126 -0.91 26.65 -29.16
N ASN A 127 -1.93 27.35 -29.64
CA ASN A 127 -3.09 27.73 -28.82
C ASN A 127 -4.20 26.70 -28.87
N ASP A 128 -4.24 25.89 -29.92
CA ASP A 128 -5.24 24.87 -30.14
C ASP A 128 -4.77 23.53 -29.57
N VAL A 129 -5.52 23.00 -28.61
CA VAL A 129 -5.30 21.67 -28.06
C VAL A 129 -6.41 20.77 -28.56
N VAL A 130 -6.05 19.74 -29.30
CA VAL A 130 -6.99 18.75 -29.82
C VAL A 130 -7.39 17.81 -28.70
N ALA A 131 -8.69 17.64 -28.49
CA ALA A 131 -9.19 16.65 -27.55
C ALA A 131 -9.04 15.23 -28.12
N ASP A 132 -8.31 14.38 -27.43
CA ASP A 132 -8.06 12.99 -27.81
C ASP A 132 -8.47 12.05 -26.65
N ALA A 133 -9.56 11.33 -26.87
CA ALA A 133 -10.09 10.40 -25.87
C ALA A 133 -9.22 9.15 -25.64
N SER A 134 -8.23 8.92 -26.47
CA SER A 134 -7.25 7.82 -26.29
C SER A 134 -6.17 8.15 -25.27
N LEU A 135 -6.04 9.43 -24.88
CA LEU A 135 -5.05 9.88 -23.91
C LEU A 135 -5.61 9.86 -22.48
N ASP A 136 -4.75 9.47 -21.54
CA ASP A 136 -5.04 9.63 -20.11
C ASP A 136 -5.09 11.12 -19.74
N ALA A 137 -5.88 11.47 -18.70
CA ALA A 137 -5.96 12.84 -18.17
C ALA A 137 -4.64 13.40 -17.62
N ARG A 138 -3.62 12.58 -17.52
CA ARG A 138 -2.27 12.91 -17.06
C ARG A 138 -1.22 12.84 -18.19
N ALA A 139 -1.68 12.75 -19.44
CA ALA A 139 -0.81 12.68 -20.60
C ALA A 139 -1.11 13.77 -21.64
N VAL A 140 -0.04 14.24 -22.29
CA VAL A 140 -0.12 15.15 -23.45
C VAL A 140 0.76 14.58 -24.56
N ARG A 141 0.28 14.64 -25.79
CA ARG A 141 1.04 14.30 -26.98
C ARG A 141 1.25 15.57 -27.80
N VAL A 142 2.49 15.78 -28.23
CA VAL A 142 2.86 16.86 -29.16
C VAL A 142 3.38 16.22 -30.42
N SER A 143 2.77 16.54 -31.55
CA SER A 143 3.15 16.01 -32.86
C SER A 143 3.56 17.13 -33.81
N TRP A 144 4.47 16.83 -34.72
CA TRP A 144 4.94 17.68 -35.82
C TRP A 144 5.20 16.83 -37.07
N SER A 145 5.57 17.48 -38.16
CA SER A 145 5.72 16.82 -39.48
C SER A 145 6.61 15.59 -39.50
N SER A 146 7.62 15.51 -38.64
CA SER A 146 8.65 14.46 -38.64
C SER A 146 8.72 13.64 -37.38
N GLY A 147 7.81 13.85 -36.38
CA GLY A 147 7.87 13.11 -35.17
C GLY A 147 6.78 13.47 -34.15
N GLU A 148 6.87 12.83 -33.01
CA GLU A 148 6.02 13.12 -31.86
C GLU A 148 6.80 13.03 -30.54
N ALA A 149 6.34 13.75 -29.54
CA ALA A 149 6.76 13.64 -28.16
C ALA A 149 5.55 13.40 -27.26
N ARG A 150 5.71 12.55 -26.26
CA ARG A 150 4.67 12.26 -25.29
C ARG A 150 5.15 12.58 -23.88
N LEU A 151 4.39 13.38 -23.17
CA LEU A 151 4.52 13.57 -21.73
C LEU A 151 3.48 12.68 -21.05
N ASP A 152 3.93 11.72 -20.25
CA ASP A 152 3.06 10.78 -19.55
C ASP A 152 3.35 10.80 -18.05
N LEU A 153 2.63 11.64 -17.33
CA LEU A 153 2.74 11.72 -15.87
C LEU A 153 2.03 10.56 -15.16
N ALA A 154 1.21 9.77 -15.87
CA ALA A 154 0.65 8.55 -15.32
C ALA A 154 1.74 7.52 -15.06
N ALA A 155 2.63 7.30 -16.04
CA ALA A 155 3.74 6.38 -15.89
C ALA A 155 4.67 6.75 -14.72
N VAL A 156 4.88 8.04 -14.48
CA VAL A 156 5.65 8.52 -13.32
C VAL A 156 4.92 8.25 -12.00
N ALA A 157 3.62 8.51 -11.95
CA ALA A 157 2.80 8.24 -10.76
C ALA A 157 2.76 6.74 -10.43
N ASP A 158 2.58 5.89 -11.44
CA ASP A 158 2.54 4.44 -11.28
C ASP A 158 3.90 3.87 -10.85
N ALA A 159 5.00 4.39 -11.39
CA ALA A 159 6.35 4.03 -10.96
C ALA A 159 6.60 4.43 -9.49
N THR A 160 6.16 5.62 -9.09
CA THR A 160 6.26 6.08 -7.70
C THR A 160 5.46 5.18 -6.76
N ALA A 161 4.21 4.85 -7.11
CA ALA A 161 3.37 3.97 -6.32
C ALA A 161 4.00 2.58 -6.15
N ARG A 162 4.60 2.04 -7.20
CA ARG A 162 5.30 0.74 -7.17
C ARG A 162 6.54 0.77 -6.25
N ILE A 163 7.38 1.80 -6.34
CA ILE A 163 8.55 1.96 -5.47
C ILE A 163 8.12 2.03 -4.00
N LEU A 164 7.05 2.77 -3.71
CA LEU A 164 6.50 2.84 -2.37
C LEU A 164 5.97 1.49 -1.89
N ALA A 165 5.24 0.75 -2.74
CA ALA A 165 4.74 -0.57 -2.40
C ALA A 165 5.88 -1.55 -2.08
N GLU A 166 6.95 -1.55 -2.86
CA GLU A 166 8.16 -2.34 -2.61
C GLU A 166 8.84 -1.95 -1.29
N ALA A 167 8.96 -0.64 -1.02
CA ALA A 167 9.55 -0.15 0.22
C ALA A 167 8.72 -0.52 1.45
N PHE A 168 7.39 -0.41 1.37
CA PHE A 168 6.50 -0.84 2.45
C PHE A 168 6.48 -2.35 2.63
N GLY A 169 6.52 -3.13 1.55
CA GLY A 169 6.64 -4.58 1.60
C GLY A 169 7.94 -5.06 2.26
N ALA A 170 9.04 -4.33 2.07
CA ALA A 170 10.32 -4.62 2.71
C ALA A 170 10.36 -4.24 4.22
N LEU A 171 9.48 -3.34 4.67
CA LEU A 171 9.39 -2.92 6.07
C LEU A 171 8.50 -3.84 6.92
N THR A 172 7.67 -4.68 6.30
CA THR A 172 6.94 -5.73 7.02
C THR A 172 7.91 -6.84 7.36
N PRO A 173 8.29 -7.05 8.64
CA PRO A 173 9.22 -8.11 8.98
C PRO A 173 8.58 -9.44 8.62
N THR A 174 9.17 -10.15 7.67
CA THR A 174 8.89 -11.57 7.48
C THR A 174 9.27 -12.23 8.80
N SER A 175 8.28 -12.59 9.61
CA SER A 175 8.47 -13.39 10.82
C SER A 175 8.93 -14.79 10.43
N ALA A 176 10.16 -14.88 9.97
CA ALA A 176 10.90 -16.13 9.99
C ALA A 176 11.31 -16.38 11.45
N VAL A 177 10.36 -16.80 12.27
CA VAL A 177 10.68 -17.56 13.46
C VAL A 177 11.23 -18.88 12.96
N GLN A 178 12.55 -18.94 12.86
CA GLN A 178 13.26 -20.21 12.85
C GLN A 178 12.84 -20.97 14.12
N GLU A 179 11.96 -21.93 13.94
CA GLU A 179 11.88 -23.09 14.82
C GLU A 179 13.22 -23.81 14.69
N SER A 180 14.14 -23.47 15.58
CA SER A 180 15.29 -24.31 15.88
C SER A 180 14.94 -25.09 17.13
N ALA A 181 14.68 -26.35 16.89
CA ALA A 181 14.40 -27.55 17.71
C ALA A 181 14.89 -27.57 19.13
#